data_db65431f63b6e0a5eacee9231716cd1e
#
_entry.id   db65431f63b6e0a5eacee9231716cd1e
#
_cell.length_a   1.000
_cell.length_b   1.000
_cell.length_c   1.000
_cell.angle_alpha   90.00
_cell.angle_beta   90.00
_cell.angle_gamma   90.00
#
_symmetry.space_group_name_H-M   'P 1'
#
loop_
_entity.id
_entity.type
_entity.pdbx_description
1 polymer ?
#
loop_
_entity_poly.entity_id
_entity_poly.type
_entity_poly.pdbx_seq_one_letter_code
_entity_poly.pdbx_strand_id
1 'polypeptide(L)'
;LKVTINNQIINYEVNGTGKPVLLLHGWGCNVDIFKPLLPYFEEHFQTYRIDFPGFGKSPEPLKAWNNDDYVVLTRQFIDALKIENPIILGHSFGGRVAIKLATLIPIHKLILTGSAGVKPTRYFSYYIKIYSYKLLKQVIKIPFLGKLFQPLQESYIQNVGSNDYQQASNVMRHTLSNVVNTDLQNIMPNINTSTLLLFGENDTATPPEYGKKMEKLIPDAGLVVVKNAGHYVFLDQMQQFITIVDAFLAKDK
;
A
#
# COMPACT_ATOMS: atom_id res chain seq x y z
N LEU A 1 -0.87 -20.71 -2.85
CA LEU A 1 -1.97 -21.16 -2.00
C LEU A 1 -3.19 -20.26 -2.18
N LYS A 2 -4.37 -20.73 -1.74
CA LYS A 2 -5.61 -19.92 -1.78
C LYS A 2 -6.39 -20.12 -0.48
N VAL A 3 -7.00 -19.03 0.00
CA VAL A 3 -7.96 -19.04 1.11
C VAL A 3 -9.18 -18.21 0.71
N THR A 4 -10.37 -18.60 1.15
CA THR A 4 -11.60 -17.82 0.92
C THR A 4 -11.99 -17.11 2.22
N ILE A 5 -12.11 -15.79 2.14
CA ILE A 5 -12.48 -14.93 3.27
C ILE A 5 -13.65 -14.05 2.80
N ASN A 6 -14.82 -14.19 3.45
CA ASN A 6 -16.04 -13.45 3.11
C ASN A 6 -16.38 -13.48 1.60
N ASN A 7 -16.33 -14.67 0.98
CA ASN A 7 -16.54 -14.90 -0.45
C ASN A 7 -15.48 -14.27 -1.37
N GLN A 8 -14.40 -13.70 -0.82
CA GLN A 8 -13.26 -13.23 -1.59
C GLN A 8 -12.15 -14.29 -1.57
N ILE A 9 -11.73 -14.73 -2.75
CA ILE A 9 -10.61 -15.66 -2.90
C ILE A 9 -9.31 -14.86 -2.82
N ILE A 10 -8.43 -15.26 -1.91
CA ILE A 10 -7.13 -14.62 -1.69
C ILE A 10 -6.03 -15.60 -2.06
N ASN A 11 -5.21 -15.21 -3.03
CA ASN A 11 -3.97 -15.91 -3.30
C ASN A 11 -2.90 -15.46 -2.30
N TYR A 12 -2.13 -16.42 -1.79
CA TYR A 12 -1.02 -16.14 -0.90
C TYR A 12 0.09 -17.18 -1.03
N GLU A 13 1.26 -16.83 -0.55
CA GLU A 13 2.41 -17.73 -0.48
C GLU A 13 2.97 -17.74 0.94
N VAL A 14 3.44 -18.92 1.36
CA VAL A 14 4.08 -19.14 2.66
C VAL A 14 5.40 -19.85 2.44
N ASN A 15 6.46 -19.32 3.01
CA ASN A 15 7.80 -19.88 2.91
C ASN A 15 8.57 -19.67 4.22
N GLY A 16 9.63 -20.47 4.42
CA GLY A 16 10.46 -20.40 5.63
C GLY A 16 9.77 -20.94 6.89
N THR A 17 10.42 -20.78 8.02
CA THR A 17 9.94 -21.20 9.33
C THR A 17 10.34 -20.18 10.41
N GLY A 18 9.71 -20.21 11.57
CA GLY A 18 10.03 -19.30 12.67
C GLY A 18 8.96 -18.23 12.89
N LYS A 19 9.37 -17.06 13.42
CA LYS A 19 8.45 -15.94 13.70
C LYS A 19 7.76 -15.46 12.42
N PRO A 20 6.43 -15.23 12.44
CA PRO A 20 5.69 -14.84 11.24
C PRO A 20 6.02 -13.41 10.78
N VAL A 21 6.26 -13.25 9.49
CA VAL A 21 6.40 -11.96 8.80
C VAL A 21 5.35 -11.88 7.71
N LEU A 22 4.47 -10.88 7.78
CA LEU A 22 3.47 -10.61 6.77
C LEU A 22 3.93 -9.48 5.84
N LEU A 23 4.05 -9.77 4.55
CA LEU A 23 4.50 -8.83 3.52
C LEU A 23 3.29 -8.33 2.71
N LEU A 24 3.03 -7.02 2.76
CA LEU A 24 1.89 -6.35 2.14
C LEU A 24 2.37 -5.45 1.00
N HIS A 25 2.01 -5.82 -0.24
CA HIS A 25 2.51 -5.15 -1.45
C HIS A 25 1.83 -3.80 -1.75
N GLY A 26 2.46 -3.01 -2.62
CA GLY A 26 1.93 -1.75 -3.12
C GLY A 26 0.82 -1.92 -4.16
N TRP A 27 0.13 -0.84 -4.50
CA TRP A 27 -0.85 -0.82 -5.59
C TRP A 27 -0.22 -1.25 -6.91
N GLY A 28 -0.91 -2.03 -7.72
CA GLY A 28 -0.40 -2.54 -8.99
C GLY A 28 0.63 -3.67 -8.87
N CYS A 29 1.06 -4.02 -7.66
CA CYS A 29 1.98 -5.12 -7.41
C CYS A 29 1.24 -6.43 -7.03
N ASN A 30 2.02 -7.46 -6.74
CA ASN A 30 1.56 -8.76 -6.26
C ASN A 30 2.65 -9.39 -5.35
N VAL A 31 2.45 -10.63 -4.92
CA VAL A 31 3.39 -11.36 -4.03
C VAL A 31 4.82 -11.42 -4.58
N ASP A 32 5.01 -11.35 -5.89
CA ASP A 32 6.31 -11.49 -6.54
C ASP A 32 7.24 -10.30 -6.32
N ILE A 33 6.68 -9.12 -5.98
CA ILE A 33 7.49 -7.91 -5.73
C ILE A 33 8.51 -8.10 -4.60
N PHE A 34 8.23 -9.01 -3.67
CA PHE A 34 9.10 -9.30 -2.54
C PHE A 34 10.08 -10.46 -2.77
N LYS A 35 10.06 -11.12 -3.95
CA LYS A 35 10.96 -12.24 -4.26
C LYS A 35 12.43 -11.95 -3.97
N PRO A 36 12.98 -10.76 -4.29
CA PRO A 36 14.37 -10.44 -4.00
C PRO A 36 14.74 -10.45 -2.51
N LEU A 37 13.75 -10.25 -1.62
CA LEU A 37 13.95 -10.22 -0.17
C LEU A 37 13.82 -11.61 0.48
N LEU A 38 13.28 -12.60 -0.23
CA LEU A 38 12.96 -13.91 0.34
C LEU A 38 14.20 -14.65 0.87
N PRO A 39 15.37 -14.64 0.20
CA PRO A 39 16.55 -15.33 0.72
C PRO A 39 16.89 -14.90 2.15
N TYR A 40 16.75 -13.60 2.47
CA TYR A 40 16.98 -13.08 3.81
C TYR A 40 15.85 -13.47 4.79
N PHE A 41 14.59 -13.24 4.39
CA PHE A 41 13.48 -13.47 5.31
C PHE A 41 13.25 -14.95 5.58
N GLU A 42 13.35 -15.82 4.58
CA GLU A 42 13.08 -17.26 4.71
C GLU A 42 14.16 -18.00 5.52
N GLU A 43 15.37 -17.42 5.63
CA GLU A 43 16.43 -17.96 6.47
C GLU A 43 16.09 -17.83 7.97
N HIS A 44 15.33 -16.81 8.36
CA HIS A 44 15.11 -16.44 9.76
C HIS A 44 13.65 -16.43 10.20
N PHE A 45 12.70 -16.38 9.24
CA PHE A 45 11.29 -16.11 9.51
C PHE A 45 10.38 -16.99 8.65
N GLN A 46 9.14 -17.16 9.12
CA GLN A 46 8.08 -17.67 8.27
C GLN A 46 7.40 -16.48 7.56
N THR A 47 7.57 -16.40 6.25
CA THR A 47 6.99 -15.32 5.43
C THR A 47 5.60 -15.68 4.95
N TYR A 48 4.68 -14.73 5.06
CA TYR A 48 3.35 -14.75 4.47
C TYR A 48 3.26 -13.59 3.48
N ARG A 49 2.95 -13.86 2.22
CA ARG A 49 2.76 -12.86 1.18
C ARG A 49 1.38 -13.02 0.60
N ILE A 50 0.60 -11.96 0.54
CA ILE A 50 -0.76 -11.99 0.00
C ILE A 50 -0.84 -11.18 -1.29
N ASP A 51 -1.64 -11.63 -2.25
CA ASP A 51 -2.16 -10.78 -3.31
C ASP A 51 -3.43 -10.11 -2.79
N PHE A 52 -3.43 -8.81 -2.66
CA PHE A 52 -4.66 -8.08 -2.33
C PHE A 52 -5.72 -8.27 -3.42
N PRO A 53 -7.02 -8.29 -3.08
CA PRO A 53 -8.09 -8.33 -4.05
C PRO A 53 -7.96 -7.28 -5.16
N GLY A 54 -8.04 -7.74 -6.40
CA GLY A 54 -7.79 -6.93 -7.58
C GLY A 54 -6.34 -6.95 -8.08
N PHE A 55 -5.47 -7.72 -7.44
CA PHE A 55 -4.06 -7.81 -7.82
C PHE A 55 -3.58 -9.27 -7.88
N GLY A 56 -2.54 -9.50 -8.71
CA GLY A 56 -1.93 -10.81 -8.86
C GLY A 56 -2.93 -11.89 -9.26
N LYS A 57 -3.04 -12.93 -8.44
CA LYS A 57 -3.97 -14.06 -8.65
C LYS A 57 -5.24 -13.97 -7.79
N SER A 58 -5.43 -12.87 -7.05
CA SER A 58 -6.65 -12.60 -6.30
C SER A 58 -7.64 -11.84 -7.17
N PRO A 59 -8.87 -12.36 -7.36
CA PRO A 59 -9.90 -11.69 -8.15
C PRO A 59 -10.23 -10.30 -7.63
N GLU A 60 -10.71 -9.44 -8.51
CA GLU A 60 -11.27 -8.14 -8.13
C GLU A 60 -12.48 -8.30 -7.21
N PRO A 61 -12.68 -7.37 -6.26
CA PRO A 61 -13.89 -7.35 -5.48
C PRO A 61 -15.10 -6.98 -6.37
N LEU A 62 -16.29 -7.48 -6.03
CA LEU A 62 -17.52 -7.22 -6.78
C LEU A 62 -17.95 -5.76 -6.79
N LYS A 63 -17.50 -4.96 -5.83
CA LYS A 63 -17.74 -3.52 -5.68
C LYS A 63 -16.47 -2.79 -5.30
N ALA A 64 -16.46 -1.49 -5.51
CA ALA A 64 -15.32 -0.67 -5.11
C ALA A 64 -15.09 -0.73 -3.59
N TRP A 65 -13.86 -0.97 -3.20
CA TRP A 65 -13.38 -1.01 -1.83
C TRP A 65 -12.77 0.32 -1.39
N ASN A 66 -12.63 0.48 -0.10
CA ASN A 66 -11.85 1.53 0.54
C ASN A 66 -10.69 0.89 1.35
N ASN A 67 -9.92 1.70 2.07
CA ASN A 67 -8.81 1.20 2.88
C ASN A 67 -9.27 0.24 3.97
N ASP A 68 -10.44 0.47 4.57
CA ASP A 68 -10.95 -0.34 5.69
C ASP A 68 -11.35 -1.73 5.23
N ASP A 69 -11.86 -1.88 4.02
CA ASP A 69 -12.20 -3.19 3.45
C ASP A 69 -10.93 -4.07 3.35
N TYR A 70 -9.80 -3.50 2.89
CA TYR A 70 -8.52 -4.21 2.85
C TYR A 70 -7.97 -4.53 4.24
N VAL A 71 -8.12 -3.62 5.20
CA VAL A 71 -7.71 -3.84 6.59
C VAL A 71 -8.50 -4.97 7.23
N VAL A 72 -9.83 -4.97 7.08
CA VAL A 72 -10.72 -6.04 7.58
C VAL A 72 -10.34 -7.38 6.96
N LEU A 73 -10.14 -7.41 5.64
CA LEU A 73 -9.71 -8.63 4.96
C LEU A 73 -8.36 -9.14 5.51
N THR A 74 -7.38 -8.25 5.65
CA THR A 74 -6.04 -8.63 6.12
C THR A 74 -6.09 -9.15 7.56
N ARG A 75 -6.89 -8.54 8.42
CA ARG A 75 -7.12 -9.05 9.77
C ARG A 75 -7.71 -10.45 9.75
N GLN A 76 -8.76 -10.66 8.95
CA GLN A 76 -9.40 -11.98 8.82
C GLN A 76 -8.47 -13.02 8.19
N PHE A 77 -7.55 -12.60 7.30
CA PHE A 77 -6.50 -13.48 6.78
C PHE A 77 -5.54 -13.93 7.90
N ILE A 78 -5.11 -13.00 8.76
CA ILE A 78 -4.28 -13.29 9.93
C ILE A 78 -5.00 -14.28 10.86
N ASP A 79 -6.28 -14.03 11.17
CA ASP A 79 -7.09 -14.86 12.03
C ASP A 79 -7.30 -16.27 11.43
N ALA A 80 -7.63 -16.36 10.14
CA ALA A 80 -7.89 -17.63 9.45
C ALA A 80 -6.66 -18.54 9.36
N LEU A 81 -5.47 -17.96 9.21
CA LEU A 81 -4.20 -18.69 9.17
C LEU A 81 -3.53 -18.81 10.54
N LYS A 82 -4.16 -18.30 11.60
CA LYS A 82 -3.64 -18.30 12.98
C LYS A 82 -2.24 -17.70 13.08
N ILE A 83 -2.02 -16.58 12.40
CA ILE A 83 -0.75 -15.86 12.42
C ILE A 83 -0.70 -15.03 13.69
N GLU A 84 0.09 -15.46 14.67
CA GLU A 84 0.15 -14.82 15.98
C GLU A 84 1.24 -13.77 16.05
N ASN A 85 0.88 -12.57 16.48
CA ASN A 85 1.80 -11.45 16.74
C ASN A 85 2.85 -11.22 15.61
N PRO A 86 2.44 -11.03 14.36
CA PRO A 86 3.35 -10.97 13.22
C PRO A 86 4.23 -9.71 13.20
N ILE A 87 5.40 -9.80 12.59
CA ILE A 87 6.07 -8.65 12.01
C ILE A 87 5.34 -8.30 10.73
N ILE A 88 5.03 -7.03 10.50
CA ILE A 88 4.38 -6.59 9.25
C ILE A 88 5.31 -5.66 8.49
N LEU A 89 5.59 -6.02 7.23
CA LEU A 89 6.26 -5.14 6.27
C LEU A 89 5.23 -4.68 5.24
N GLY A 90 4.96 -3.37 5.21
CA GLY A 90 4.05 -2.76 4.26
C GLY A 90 4.76 -1.82 3.30
N HIS A 91 4.61 -2.08 1.99
CA HIS A 91 5.10 -1.18 0.95
C HIS A 91 3.95 -0.33 0.39
N SER A 92 4.17 0.98 0.30
CA SER A 92 3.25 1.91 -0.37
C SER A 92 1.79 1.75 0.11
N PHE A 93 0.88 1.25 -0.72
CA PHE A 93 -0.49 0.91 -0.36
C PHE A 93 -0.56 -0.13 0.78
N GLY A 94 0.27 -1.18 0.73
CA GLY A 94 0.36 -2.16 1.81
C GLY A 94 0.78 -1.53 3.15
N GLY A 95 1.60 -0.48 3.11
CA GLY A 95 1.93 0.33 4.28
C GLY A 95 0.72 1.06 4.86
N ARG A 96 -0.19 1.57 4.02
CA ARG A 96 -1.45 2.18 4.45
C ARG A 96 -2.35 1.18 5.19
N VAL A 97 -2.43 -0.06 4.70
CA VAL A 97 -3.14 -1.15 5.37
C VAL A 97 -2.47 -1.50 6.70
N ALA A 98 -1.13 -1.63 6.69
CA ALA A 98 -0.33 -1.96 7.87
C ALA A 98 -0.47 -0.92 9.00
N ILE A 99 -0.44 0.38 8.68
CA ILE A 99 -0.64 1.48 9.65
C ILE A 99 -1.96 1.31 10.40
N LYS A 100 -3.06 1.11 9.69
CA LYS A 100 -4.37 0.96 10.35
C LYS A 100 -4.46 -0.37 11.10
N LEU A 101 -3.93 -1.45 10.54
CA LEU A 101 -3.92 -2.76 11.18
C LEU A 101 -3.16 -2.72 12.51
N ALA A 102 -2.02 -2.02 12.58
CA ALA A 102 -1.22 -1.85 13.79
C ALA A 102 -1.96 -1.12 14.94
N THR A 103 -3.03 -0.41 14.64
CA THR A 103 -3.90 0.21 15.67
C THR A 103 -5.04 -0.70 16.12
N LEU A 104 -5.25 -1.85 15.48
CA LEU A 104 -6.41 -2.72 15.69
C LEU A 104 -6.08 -4.07 16.28
N ILE A 105 -4.88 -4.58 16.02
CA ILE A 105 -4.43 -5.90 16.51
C ILE A 105 -3.00 -5.80 17.05
N PRO A 106 -2.62 -6.70 17.97
CA PRO A 106 -1.22 -6.86 18.37
C PRO A 106 -0.36 -7.26 17.18
N ILE A 107 0.73 -6.54 16.96
CA ILE A 107 1.79 -6.89 16.01
C ILE A 107 3.14 -6.75 16.71
N HIS A 108 4.10 -7.58 16.32
CA HIS A 108 5.41 -7.62 16.97
C HIS A 108 6.29 -6.41 16.62
N LYS A 109 6.41 -6.15 15.32
CA LYS A 109 7.12 -4.99 14.76
C LYS A 109 6.48 -4.52 13.47
N LEU A 110 6.64 -3.25 13.15
CA LEU A 110 6.13 -2.63 11.93
C LEU A 110 7.28 -2.09 11.08
N ILE A 111 7.33 -2.47 9.80
CA ILE A 111 8.27 -1.95 8.81
C ILE A 111 7.46 -1.30 7.69
N LEU A 112 7.66 -0.02 7.47
CA LEU A 112 6.97 0.76 6.44
C LEU A 112 7.99 1.26 5.41
N THR A 113 7.92 0.76 4.18
CA THR A 113 8.82 1.16 3.10
C THR A 113 8.09 1.91 1.99
N GLY A 114 8.54 3.13 1.68
CA GLY A 114 7.85 4.01 0.72
C GLY A 114 6.35 4.12 1.04
N SER A 115 5.98 4.16 2.32
CA SER A 115 4.60 3.95 2.75
C SER A 115 3.70 5.13 2.44
N ALA A 116 2.52 4.84 1.92
CA ALA A 116 1.41 5.77 1.91
C ALA A 116 0.75 5.83 3.31
N GLY A 117 -0.07 6.85 3.57
CA GLY A 117 -0.75 7.04 4.86
C GLY A 117 -0.90 8.50 5.22
N VAL A 118 0.02 9.35 4.76
CA VAL A 118 -0.11 10.80 4.79
C VAL A 118 -0.86 11.25 3.54
N LYS A 119 -1.89 12.06 3.71
CA LYS A 119 -2.63 12.62 2.57
C LYS A 119 -1.75 13.60 1.80
N PRO A 120 -1.64 13.45 0.46
CA PRO A 120 -0.85 14.36 -0.35
C PRO A 120 -1.33 15.82 -0.22
N THR A 121 -0.38 16.73 -0.06
CA THR A 121 -0.68 18.16 -0.17
C THR A 121 -0.96 18.47 -1.66
N ARG A 122 -2.18 18.90 -1.94
CA ARG A 122 -2.61 19.16 -3.33
C ARG A 122 -2.61 20.64 -3.60
N TYR A 123 -1.91 21.07 -4.65
CA TYR A 123 -1.88 22.44 -5.11
C TYR A 123 -3.21 22.83 -5.77
N PHE A 124 -3.50 24.12 -5.83
CA PHE A 124 -4.73 24.68 -6.44
C PHE A 124 -4.96 24.18 -7.87
N SER A 125 -3.90 24.04 -8.67
CA SER A 125 -3.95 23.48 -10.02
C SER A 125 -4.56 22.08 -10.11
N TYR A 126 -4.36 21.24 -9.08
CA TYR A 126 -4.99 19.93 -8.97
C TYR A 126 -6.52 20.04 -8.86
N TYR A 127 -7.00 20.97 -8.04
CA TYR A 127 -8.45 21.18 -7.90
C TYR A 127 -9.08 21.71 -9.16
N ILE A 128 -8.44 22.63 -9.88
CA ILE A 128 -8.90 23.11 -11.19
C ILE A 128 -9.06 21.92 -12.14
N LYS A 129 -8.06 21.05 -12.25
CA LYS A 129 -8.13 19.85 -13.10
C LYS A 129 -9.29 18.93 -12.73
N ILE A 130 -9.50 18.67 -11.45
CA ILE A 130 -10.60 17.80 -11.01
C ILE A 130 -11.97 18.42 -11.26
N TYR A 131 -12.13 19.71 -10.96
CA TYR A 131 -13.43 20.36 -11.16
C TYR A 131 -13.76 20.54 -12.64
N SER A 132 -12.79 20.84 -13.49
CA SER A 132 -13.00 20.87 -14.97
C SER A 132 -13.40 19.50 -15.50
N TYR A 133 -12.78 18.42 -15.01
CA TYR A 133 -13.19 17.05 -15.37
C TYR A 133 -14.61 16.70 -14.88
N LYS A 134 -14.95 17.06 -13.64
CA LYS A 134 -16.31 16.84 -13.12
C LYS A 134 -17.37 17.60 -13.93
N LEU A 135 -17.06 18.82 -14.32
CA LEU A 135 -17.92 19.62 -15.18
C LEU A 135 -18.07 18.98 -16.57
N LEU A 136 -16.96 18.58 -17.19
CA LEU A 136 -16.96 17.87 -18.47
C LEU A 136 -17.83 16.60 -18.39
N LYS A 137 -17.69 15.82 -17.33
CA LYS A 137 -18.48 14.60 -17.11
C LYS A 137 -19.99 14.88 -16.96
N GLN A 138 -20.39 16.04 -16.46
CA GLN A 138 -21.79 16.45 -16.41
C GLN A 138 -22.31 16.91 -17.79
N VAL A 139 -21.50 17.67 -18.53
CA VAL A 139 -21.83 18.14 -19.89
C VAL A 139 -22.05 16.96 -20.84
N ILE A 140 -21.22 15.93 -20.75
CA ILE A 140 -21.32 14.71 -21.57
C ILE A 140 -22.64 13.93 -21.33
N LYS A 141 -23.25 14.06 -20.15
CA LYS A 141 -24.56 13.44 -19.88
C LYS A 141 -25.70 14.08 -20.62
N ILE A 142 -25.52 15.26 -21.22
CA ILE A 142 -26.50 15.94 -22.02
C ILE A 142 -26.58 15.26 -23.41
N PRO A 143 -27.71 14.70 -23.85
CA PRO A 143 -27.78 13.79 -25.02
C PRO A 143 -27.16 14.34 -26.31
N PHE A 144 -27.26 15.64 -26.55
CA PHE A 144 -26.72 16.27 -27.76
C PHE A 144 -25.24 16.62 -27.67
N LEU A 145 -24.74 17.01 -26.47
CA LEU A 145 -23.36 17.40 -26.23
C LEU A 145 -22.46 16.20 -25.95
N GLY A 146 -23.02 15.07 -25.51
CA GLY A 146 -22.25 13.87 -25.14
C GLY A 146 -21.37 13.37 -26.28
N LYS A 147 -21.90 13.22 -27.48
CA LYS A 147 -21.14 12.76 -28.66
C LYS A 147 -20.02 13.72 -29.07
N LEU A 148 -20.20 15.01 -28.87
CA LEU A 148 -19.20 16.04 -29.24
C LEU A 148 -18.03 16.06 -28.24
N PHE A 149 -18.29 15.84 -26.95
CA PHE A 149 -17.27 15.96 -25.89
C PHE A 149 -16.68 14.61 -25.42
N GLN A 150 -17.18 13.47 -25.91
CA GLN A 150 -16.65 12.14 -25.60
C GLN A 150 -15.16 11.97 -25.92
N PRO A 151 -14.63 12.42 -27.08
CA PRO A 151 -13.19 12.34 -27.38
C PRO A 151 -12.32 13.15 -26.41
N LEU A 152 -12.86 14.28 -25.92
CA LEU A 152 -12.20 15.10 -24.91
C LEU A 152 -12.11 14.40 -23.56
N GLN A 153 -13.13 13.64 -23.17
CA GLN A 153 -13.11 12.84 -21.94
C GLN A 153 -12.09 11.71 -22.03
N GLU A 154 -12.04 11.01 -23.16
CA GLU A 154 -11.08 9.92 -23.39
C GLU A 154 -9.66 10.45 -23.38
N SER A 155 -9.38 11.56 -24.08
CA SER A 155 -8.10 12.23 -24.05
C SER A 155 -7.72 12.72 -22.65
N TYR A 156 -8.69 13.22 -21.87
CA TYR A 156 -8.44 13.67 -20.51
C TYR A 156 -8.06 12.50 -19.60
N ILE A 157 -8.78 11.37 -19.68
CA ILE A 157 -8.48 10.15 -18.91
C ILE A 157 -7.07 9.64 -19.27
N GLN A 158 -6.71 9.64 -20.55
CA GLN A 158 -5.38 9.21 -21.01
C GLN A 158 -4.24 10.11 -20.56
N ASN A 159 -4.48 11.42 -20.40
CA ASN A 159 -3.44 12.39 -20.09
C ASN A 159 -3.35 12.82 -18.62
N VAL A 160 -4.34 12.51 -17.78
CA VAL A 160 -4.45 13.04 -16.42
C VAL A 160 -4.45 11.96 -15.33
N GLY A 161 -4.79 10.73 -15.68
CA GLY A 161 -4.71 9.60 -14.75
C GLY A 161 -3.29 9.05 -14.60
N SER A 162 -2.91 8.56 -13.42
CA SER A 162 -1.71 7.72 -13.28
C SER A 162 -1.84 6.47 -14.15
N ASN A 163 -0.72 5.85 -14.52
CA ASN A 163 -0.72 4.58 -15.27
C ASN A 163 -1.60 3.53 -14.58
N ASP A 164 -1.55 3.45 -13.25
CA ASP A 164 -2.38 2.55 -12.46
C ASP A 164 -3.88 2.81 -12.64
N TYR A 165 -4.28 4.10 -12.72
CA TYR A 165 -5.67 4.48 -12.95
C TYR A 165 -6.14 4.16 -14.37
N GLN A 166 -5.27 4.34 -15.35
CA GLN A 166 -5.59 4.08 -16.77
C GLN A 166 -5.82 2.59 -17.05
N GLN A 167 -4.99 1.73 -16.46
CA GLN A 167 -5.03 0.28 -16.69
C GLN A 167 -6.07 -0.44 -15.82
N ALA A 168 -6.58 0.20 -14.77
CA ALA A 168 -7.52 -0.40 -13.84
C ALA A 168 -8.94 -0.52 -14.42
N SER A 169 -9.68 -1.55 -14.02
CA SER A 169 -11.11 -1.69 -14.26
C SER A 169 -11.91 -0.56 -13.60
N ASN A 170 -13.18 -0.41 -13.93
CA ASN A 170 -14.04 0.59 -13.30
C ASN A 170 -14.14 0.41 -11.77
N VAL A 171 -14.21 -0.82 -11.29
CA VAL A 171 -14.23 -1.14 -9.86
C VAL A 171 -12.92 -0.70 -9.20
N MET A 172 -11.79 -1.07 -9.80
CA MET A 172 -10.46 -0.75 -9.26
C MET A 172 -10.12 0.74 -9.37
N ARG A 173 -10.61 1.47 -10.39
CA ARG A 173 -10.49 2.95 -10.46
C ARG A 173 -11.19 3.65 -9.30
N HIS A 174 -12.40 3.21 -8.96
CA HIS A 174 -13.13 3.74 -7.81
C HIS A 174 -12.43 3.35 -6.50
N THR A 175 -11.96 2.11 -6.39
CA THR A 175 -11.17 1.63 -5.25
C THR A 175 -9.91 2.47 -5.05
N LEU A 176 -9.11 2.70 -6.11
CA LEU A 176 -7.92 3.55 -6.05
C LEU A 176 -8.27 4.95 -5.55
N SER A 177 -9.35 5.54 -6.09
CA SER A 177 -9.80 6.88 -5.67
C SER A 177 -10.16 6.92 -4.18
N ASN A 178 -10.84 5.91 -3.66
CA ASN A 178 -11.17 5.80 -2.23
C ASN A 178 -9.91 5.68 -1.37
N VAL A 179 -9.00 4.80 -1.76
CA VAL A 179 -7.77 4.49 -1.02
C VAL A 179 -6.83 5.69 -0.94
N VAL A 180 -6.51 6.35 -2.07
CA VAL A 180 -5.54 7.46 -2.08
C VAL A 180 -6.02 8.71 -1.34
N ASN A 181 -7.31 8.85 -1.11
CA ASN A 181 -7.90 9.97 -0.38
C ASN A 181 -7.97 9.75 1.14
N THR A 182 -7.69 8.53 1.62
CA THR A 182 -7.71 8.23 3.06
C THR A 182 -6.49 8.87 3.74
N ASP A 183 -6.70 9.66 4.76
CA ASP A 183 -5.65 10.21 5.63
C ASP A 183 -5.61 9.41 6.94
N LEU A 184 -4.42 8.93 7.30
CA LEU A 184 -4.23 8.10 8.49
C LEU A 184 -3.42 8.81 9.59
N GLN A 185 -3.08 10.07 9.41
CA GLN A 185 -2.27 10.81 10.37
C GLN A 185 -2.88 10.84 11.77
N ASN A 186 -4.20 10.94 11.85
CA ASN A 186 -4.94 11.01 13.11
C ASN A 186 -4.92 9.73 13.96
N ILE A 187 -4.62 8.58 13.35
CA ILE A 187 -4.55 7.28 14.06
C ILE A 187 -3.11 6.84 14.36
N MET A 188 -2.11 7.43 13.71
CA MET A 188 -0.70 7.07 13.91
C MET A 188 -0.23 7.20 15.37
N PRO A 189 -0.69 8.18 16.18
CA PRO A 189 -0.35 8.25 17.60
C PRO A 189 -0.80 7.03 18.44
N ASN A 190 -1.70 6.22 17.91
CA ASN A 190 -2.19 5.00 18.57
C ASN A 190 -1.38 3.75 18.21
N ILE A 191 -0.33 3.87 17.41
CA ILE A 191 0.57 2.76 17.09
C ILE A 191 1.55 2.60 18.26
N ASN A 192 1.39 1.51 19.02
CA ASN A 192 2.23 1.21 20.19
C ASN A 192 3.35 0.19 19.87
N THR A 193 3.63 -0.02 18.59
CA THR A 193 4.58 -1.02 18.12
C THR A 193 5.83 -0.32 17.58
N SER A 194 7.01 -0.84 17.93
CA SER A 194 8.28 -0.38 17.36
C SER A 194 8.22 -0.37 15.83
N THR A 195 8.45 0.78 15.23
CA THR A 195 8.22 1.03 13.80
C THR A 195 9.49 1.51 13.11
N LEU A 196 9.89 0.81 12.05
CA LEU A 196 10.94 1.23 11.14
C LEU A 196 10.33 1.86 9.88
N LEU A 197 10.74 3.09 9.58
CA LEU A 197 10.33 3.82 8.39
C LEU A 197 11.50 3.88 7.39
N LEU A 198 11.31 3.33 6.19
CA LEU A 198 12.33 3.29 5.14
C LEU A 198 11.81 4.03 3.90
N PHE A 199 12.40 5.17 3.58
CA PHE A 199 12.00 6.00 2.44
C PHE A 199 13.18 6.26 1.51
N GLY A 200 12.93 6.23 0.20
CA GLY A 200 13.95 6.59 -0.78
C GLY A 200 14.09 8.11 -0.90
N GLU A 201 15.32 8.58 -1.00
CA GLU A 201 15.64 10.01 -1.18
C GLU A 201 14.95 10.61 -2.43
N ASN A 202 14.84 9.81 -3.49
CA ASN A 202 14.28 10.21 -4.79
C ASN A 202 12.83 9.73 -4.99
N ASP A 203 12.13 9.31 -3.93
CA ASP A 203 10.74 8.87 -4.02
C ASP A 203 9.80 10.05 -4.29
N THR A 204 9.20 10.07 -5.47
CA THR A 204 8.23 11.10 -5.88
C THR A 204 6.78 10.69 -5.63
N ALA A 205 6.51 9.40 -5.39
CA ALA A 205 5.17 8.89 -5.12
C ALA A 205 4.78 9.08 -3.65
N THR A 206 5.68 8.72 -2.74
CA THR A 206 5.59 8.96 -1.30
C THR A 206 6.89 9.60 -0.83
N PRO A 207 7.04 10.92 -0.96
CA PRO A 207 8.28 11.63 -0.65
C PRO A 207 8.76 11.41 0.79
N PRO A 208 10.09 11.52 1.08
CA PRO A 208 10.65 11.36 2.42
C PRO A 208 10.00 12.25 3.49
N GLU A 209 9.37 13.36 3.08
CA GLU A 209 8.61 14.23 3.97
C GLU A 209 7.42 13.52 4.62
N TYR A 210 6.88 12.47 3.98
CA TYR A 210 5.84 11.64 4.59
C TYR A 210 6.43 10.78 5.70
N GLY A 211 7.62 10.22 5.51
CA GLY A 211 8.35 9.50 6.54
C GLY A 211 8.65 10.39 7.74
N LYS A 212 9.11 11.63 7.52
CA LYS A 212 9.34 12.62 8.60
C LYS A 212 8.08 12.97 9.38
N LYS A 213 6.91 13.00 8.71
CA LYS A 213 5.62 13.21 9.39
C LYS A 213 5.21 11.98 10.20
N MET A 214 5.38 10.79 9.65
CA MET A 214 5.08 9.53 10.34
C MET A 214 5.94 9.35 11.58
N GLU A 215 7.25 9.61 11.49
CA GLU A 215 8.20 9.56 12.61
C GLU A 215 7.78 10.47 13.77
N LYS A 216 7.25 11.66 13.47
CA LYS A 216 6.74 12.59 14.49
C LYS A 216 5.43 12.14 15.13
N LEU A 217 4.63 11.35 14.43
CA LEU A 217 3.29 10.96 14.87
C LEU A 217 3.26 9.61 15.55
N ILE A 218 4.15 8.68 15.16
CA ILE A 218 4.22 7.33 15.73
C ILE A 218 5.17 7.38 16.92
N PRO A 219 4.73 7.02 18.14
CA PRO A 219 5.51 7.22 19.37
C PRO A 219 6.88 6.52 19.40
N ASP A 220 6.96 5.29 18.85
CA ASP A 220 8.21 4.51 18.78
C ASP A 220 8.54 4.23 17.30
N ALA A 221 8.98 5.26 16.59
CA ALA A 221 9.39 5.15 15.20
C ALA A 221 10.77 5.74 14.94
N GLY A 222 11.53 5.05 14.07
CA GLY A 222 12.80 5.54 13.54
C GLY A 222 12.75 5.62 12.00
N LEU A 223 13.18 6.77 11.45
CA LEU A 223 13.21 7.00 9.99
C LEU A 223 14.64 6.84 9.46
N VAL A 224 14.75 6.06 8.38
CA VAL A 224 15.94 6.02 7.53
C VAL A 224 15.57 6.46 6.11
N VAL A 225 16.20 7.52 5.62
CA VAL A 225 16.12 7.95 4.23
C VAL A 225 17.30 7.35 3.48
N VAL A 226 17.00 6.46 2.53
CA VAL A 226 18.00 5.71 1.77
C VAL A 226 18.42 6.51 0.53
N LYS A 227 19.70 6.84 0.43
CA LYS A 227 20.26 7.59 -0.71
C LYS A 227 20.15 6.79 -2.01
N ASN A 228 20.00 7.50 -3.11
CA ASN A 228 19.90 6.92 -4.45
C ASN A 228 18.78 5.88 -4.62
N ALA A 229 17.77 5.88 -3.75
CA ALA A 229 16.59 5.03 -3.86
C ALA A 229 15.36 5.85 -4.22
N GLY A 230 14.49 5.29 -5.03
CA GLY A 230 13.15 5.79 -5.35
C GLY A 230 12.08 5.12 -4.48
N HIS A 231 10.92 4.88 -5.10
CA HIS A 231 9.75 4.32 -4.41
C HIS A 231 9.95 2.88 -3.92
N TYR A 232 10.75 2.09 -4.61
CA TYR A 232 11.03 0.70 -4.29
C TYR A 232 12.41 0.55 -3.64
N VAL A 233 12.58 1.09 -2.43
CA VAL A 233 13.85 1.11 -1.68
C VAL A 233 14.51 -0.27 -1.63
N PHE A 234 13.72 -1.31 -1.41
CA PHE A 234 14.18 -2.71 -1.32
C PHE A 234 14.59 -3.33 -2.65
N LEU A 235 14.30 -2.69 -3.79
CA LEU A 235 14.82 -3.09 -5.12
C LEU A 235 16.02 -2.22 -5.51
N ASP A 236 15.92 -0.91 -5.28
CA ASP A 236 16.93 0.06 -5.69
C ASP A 236 18.22 -0.05 -4.88
N GLN A 237 18.10 -0.32 -3.57
CA GLN A 237 19.21 -0.41 -2.62
C GLN A 237 19.03 -1.63 -1.70
N MET A 238 18.87 -2.82 -2.31
CA MET A 238 18.51 -4.06 -1.63
C MET A 238 19.45 -4.40 -0.47
N GLN A 239 20.78 -4.33 -0.69
CA GLN A 239 21.75 -4.68 0.35
C GLN A 239 21.66 -3.74 1.56
N GLN A 240 21.51 -2.44 1.31
CA GLN A 240 21.34 -1.45 2.37
C GLN A 240 20.00 -1.65 3.10
N PHE A 241 18.94 -1.92 2.36
CA PHE A 241 17.62 -2.24 2.93
C PHE A 241 17.69 -3.44 3.88
N ILE A 242 18.29 -4.56 3.43
CA ILE A 242 18.48 -5.75 4.24
C ILE A 242 19.30 -5.45 5.48
N THR A 243 20.43 -4.74 5.37
CA THR A 243 21.27 -4.38 6.52
C THR A 243 20.50 -3.60 7.59
N ILE A 244 19.65 -2.65 7.17
CA ILE A 244 18.84 -1.84 8.10
C ILE A 244 17.76 -2.68 8.76
N VAL A 245 17.05 -3.50 7.97
CA VAL A 245 16.01 -4.40 8.47
C VAL A 245 16.62 -5.45 9.41
N ASP A 246 17.78 -5.97 9.07
CA ASP A 246 18.52 -6.92 9.89
C ASP A 246 18.87 -6.36 11.27
N ALA A 247 19.41 -5.15 11.32
CA ALA A 247 19.69 -4.46 12.56
C ALA A 247 18.42 -4.21 13.41
N PHE A 248 17.30 -3.87 12.76
CA PHE A 248 16.02 -3.67 13.43
C PHE A 248 15.43 -4.98 14.00
N LEU A 249 15.64 -6.09 13.30
CA LEU A 249 15.12 -7.41 13.66
C LEU A 249 16.16 -8.29 14.40
N ALA A 250 17.33 -7.77 14.76
CA ALA A 250 18.44 -8.58 15.28
C ALA A 250 18.09 -9.43 16.52
N LYS A 251 17.14 -8.97 17.35
CA LYS A 251 16.67 -9.70 18.55
C LYS A 251 15.50 -10.67 18.27
N ASP A 252 15.06 -10.78 17.02
CA ASP A 252 13.84 -11.50 16.63
C ASP A 252 14.12 -12.78 15.85
N LYS A 253 15.35 -12.99 15.49
CA LYS A 253 15.86 -14.19 14.80
C LYS A 253 15.96 -15.39 15.73
#